data_37e6cd1addb92ae3aa9b6284fa3cbe94
#
_entry.id   37e6cd1addb92ae3aa9b6284fa3cbe94
#
_cell.length_a   1.000
_cell.length_b   1.000
_cell.length_c   1.000
_cell.angle_alpha   90.00
_cell.angle_beta   90.00
_cell.angle_gamma   90.00
#
_symmetry.space_group_name_H-M   'P 1'
#
loop_
_entity.id
_entity.type
_entity.pdbx_description
1 polymer ?
#
loop_
_entity_poly.entity_id
_entity_poly.type
_entity_poly.pdbx_seq_one_letter_code
_entity_poly.pdbx_strand_id
1 'polypeptide(L)'
;MRIVLQETLRAVFYAPFYAALALDAYGEEGVEVHLVTAPTPAQAAQGLADGSVDVGWGGPMRVMLTNEKDPASDLVCFCEVVTRDPFFLLGGTPCAHFKLAHLMGRRVAIVSEVPTPWMCLQEDLRQAGLDPAKLDRVTGRSMPQNAALLRRGDIEVVQLFQPFVEELLEDGAGHIWYAAAARGATSYTCLYARRSRLAERHDACHRMVRALYRTLRWVHATTGAEIAAAIASYFPDVPRQRLANALERYKALGIWGRDPILPQAGYERLRASLRSGGLIERGAPYDAAVDNALAERVISEDPPVLVRPSGLL
;
A
#
# COMPACT_ATOMS: atom_id res chain seq x y z
N MET A 1 6.59 2.11 -25.91
CA MET A 1 7.70 1.55 -25.09
C MET A 1 7.11 0.49 -24.20
N ARG A 2 7.77 -0.66 -23.97
CA ARG A 2 7.25 -1.75 -23.14
C ARG A 2 7.92 -1.76 -21.77
N ILE A 3 7.12 -1.93 -20.71
CA ILE A 3 7.56 -2.07 -19.32
C ILE A 3 6.89 -3.31 -18.70
N VAL A 4 7.68 -4.16 -18.06
CA VAL A 4 7.17 -5.25 -17.22
C VAL A 4 7.03 -4.72 -15.79
N LEU A 5 5.79 -4.57 -15.34
CA LEU A 5 5.42 -4.07 -14.01
C LEU A 5 4.99 -5.23 -13.12
N GLN A 6 5.51 -5.31 -11.90
CA GLN A 6 5.23 -6.43 -11.01
C GLN A 6 4.43 -6.01 -9.77
N GLU A 7 3.37 -6.80 -9.49
CA GLU A 7 2.69 -6.78 -8.19
C GLU A 7 3.06 -8.02 -7.36
N THR A 8 2.95 -7.91 -6.04
CA THR A 8 3.20 -9.04 -5.11
C THR A 8 1.97 -9.43 -4.30
N LEU A 9 0.97 -8.58 -4.26
CA LEU A 9 -0.27 -8.75 -3.52
C LEU A 9 -1.36 -7.94 -4.22
N ARG A 10 -2.55 -8.53 -4.37
CA ARG A 10 -3.73 -7.77 -4.82
C ARG A 10 -4.47 -7.18 -3.64
N ALA A 11 -4.62 -5.85 -3.63
CA ALA A 11 -5.25 -5.14 -2.51
C ALA A 11 -5.98 -3.88 -2.99
N VAL A 12 -7.11 -3.54 -2.35
CA VAL A 12 -7.93 -2.38 -2.72
C VAL A 12 -7.18 -1.05 -2.55
N PHE A 13 -6.23 -0.96 -1.63
CA PHE A 13 -5.41 0.26 -1.49
C PHE A 13 -4.46 0.50 -2.67
N TYR A 14 -4.28 -0.46 -3.57
CA TYR A 14 -3.58 -0.30 -4.85
C TYR A 14 -4.48 0.21 -5.98
N ALA A 15 -5.69 0.65 -5.67
CA ALA A 15 -6.65 1.12 -6.67
C ALA A 15 -6.08 2.11 -7.70
N PRO A 16 -5.20 3.08 -7.37
CA PRO A 16 -4.64 3.96 -8.39
C PRO A 16 -3.81 3.23 -9.46
N PHE A 17 -3.08 2.15 -9.10
CA PHE A 17 -2.33 1.36 -10.09
C PHE A 17 -3.27 0.60 -11.03
N TYR A 18 -4.33 -0.02 -10.48
CA TYR A 18 -5.33 -0.71 -11.28
C TYR A 18 -6.15 0.26 -12.14
N ALA A 19 -6.45 1.44 -11.63
CA ALA A 19 -7.12 2.49 -12.40
C ALA A 19 -6.25 2.96 -13.57
N ALA A 20 -4.94 3.12 -13.37
CA ALA A 20 -4.02 3.50 -14.44
C ALA A 20 -3.99 2.46 -15.58
N LEU A 21 -4.10 1.17 -15.24
CA LEU A 21 -4.20 0.08 -16.22
C LEU A 21 -5.57 0.04 -16.88
N ALA A 22 -6.65 0.08 -16.08
CA ALA A 22 -8.02 -0.05 -16.56
C ALA A 22 -8.48 1.11 -17.45
N LEU A 23 -7.95 2.32 -17.21
CA LEU A 23 -8.24 3.54 -17.97
C LEU A 23 -7.24 3.80 -19.08
N ASP A 24 -6.33 2.85 -19.34
CA ASP A 24 -5.26 2.97 -20.34
C ASP A 24 -4.37 4.21 -20.18
N ALA A 25 -4.20 4.69 -18.93
CA ALA A 25 -3.41 5.88 -18.67
C ALA A 25 -1.95 5.73 -19.13
N TYR A 26 -1.40 4.53 -19.04
CA TYR A 26 -0.05 4.23 -19.54
C TYR A 26 0.00 4.25 -21.08
N GLY A 27 -1.01 3.68 -21.75
CA GLY A 27 -1.13 3.69 -23.21
C GLY A 27 -1.28 5.10 -23.76
N GLU A 28 -2.05 5.99 -23.11
CA GLU A 28 -2.16 7.40 -23.47
C GLU A 28 -0.80 8.13 -23.40
N GLU A 29 0.10 7.69 -22.52
CA GLU A 29 1.48 8.20 -22.43
C GLU A 29 2.46 7.41 -23.34
N GLY A 30 1.99 6.47 -24.16
CA GLY A 30 2.80 5.69 -25.10
C GLY A 30 3.63 4.59 -24.44
N VAL A 31 3.21 4.10 -23.26
CA VAL A 31 3.85 3.00 -22.55
C VAL A 31 2.94 1.78 -22.51
N GLU A 32 3.37 0.69 -23.11
CA GLU A 32 2.73 -0.63 -22.98
C GLU A 32 3.18 -1.27 -21.66
N VAL A 33 2.28 -1.37 -20.69
CA VAL A 33 2.57 -1.99 -19.40
C VAL A 33 2.06 -3.42 -19.35
N HIS A 34 2.97 -4.36 -19.14
CA HIS A 34 2.65 -5.77 -18.90
C HIS A 34 2.71 -6.05 -17.39
N LEU A 35 1.52 -6.22 -16.76
CA LEU A 35 1.44 -6.55 -15.34
C LEU A 35 1.69 -8.04 -15.10
N VAL A 36 2.64 -8.35 -14.22
CA VAL A 36 2.92 -9.71 -13.75
C VAL A 36 2.76 -9.79 -12.24
N THR A 37 2.34 -10.96 -11.74
CA THR A 37 2.21 -11.20 -10.29
C THR A 37 3.33 -12.11 -9.82
N ALA A 38 4.06 -11.70 -8.79
CA ALA A 38 5.05 -12.54 -8.12
C ALA A 38 4.40 -13.21 -6.90
N PRO A 39 4.24 -14.54 -6.90
CA PRO A 39 3.56 -15.25 -5.82
C PRO A 39 4.28 -15.16 -4.46
N THR A 40 5.58 -14.89 -4.48
CA THR A 40 6.40 -14.79 -3.26
C THR A 40 7.34 -13.59 -3.27
N PRO A 41 7.71 -13.05 -2.10
CA PRO A 41 8.71 -11.98 -2.00
C PRO A 41 10.07 -12.34 -2.64
N ALA A 42 10.47 -13.61 -2.59
CA ALA A 42 11.71 -14.08 -3.21
C ALA A 42 11.65 -13.98 -4.75
N GLN A 43 10.55 -14.41 -5.36
CA GLN A 43 10.34 -14.28 -6.80
C GLN A 43 10.24 -12.81 -7.23
N ALA A 44 9.64 -11.96 -6.39
CA ALA A 44 9.59 -10.52 -6.65
C ALA A 44 11.00 -9.89 -6.69
N ALA A 45 11.85 -10.25 -5.75
CA ALA A 45 13.23 -9.78 -5.71
C ALA A 45 14.04 -10.32 -6.91
N GLN A 46 13.84 -11.60 -7.25
CA GLN A 46 14.54 -12.26 -8.38
C GLN A 46 14.22 -11.57 -9.70
N GLY A 47 12.95 -11.26 -10.00
CA GLY A 47 12.57 -10.65 -11.26
C GLY A 47 13.20 -9.28 -11.50
N LEU A 48 13.39 -8.48 -10.45
CA LEU A 48 14.14 -7.22 -10.52
C LEU A 48 15.65 -7.45 -10.66
N ALA A 49 16.18 -8.47 -9.97
CA ALA A 49 17.62 -8.75 -10.00
C ALA A 49 18.10 -9.27 -11.37
N ASP A 50 17.32 -10.16 -12.01
CA ASP A 50 17.67 -10.74 -13.32
C ASP A 50 17.19 -9.89 -14.51
N GLY A 51 16.43 -8.81 -14.26
CA GLY A 51 15.95 -7.89 -15.29
C GLY A 51 14.74 -8.40 -16.07
N SER A 52 14.10 -9.50 -15.68
CA SER A 52 12.82 -9.95 -16.24
C SER A 52 11.65 -9.04 -15.87
N VAL A 53 11.83 -8.24 -14.82
CA VAL A 53 10.92 -7.19 -14.36
C VAL A 53 11.66 -5.84 -14.41
N ASP A 54 11.01 -4.83 -14.99
CA ASP A 54 11.56 -3.48 -15.06
C ASP A 54 11.27 -2.68 -13.78
N VAL A 55 10.02 -2.75 -13.29
CA VAL A 55 9.50 -1.95 -12.19
C VAL A 55 8.62 -2.83 -11.30
N GLY A 56 8.75 -2.70 -9.99
CA GLY A 56 7.81 -3.25 -9.02
C GLY A 56 6.99 -2.16 -8.33
N TRP A 57 5.78 -2.50 -7.86
CA TRP A 57 5.15 -1.69 -6.83
C TRP A 57 5.09 -2.43 -5.50
N GLY A 58 5.22 -1.69 -4.42
CA GLY A 58 5.18 -2.25 -3.07
C GLY A 58 5.69 -1.26 -2.04
N GLY A 59 5.80 -1.72 -0.80
CA GLY A 59 6.29 -0.86 0.28
C GLY A 59 7.79 -0.54 0.14
N PRO A 60 8.22 0.70 0.46
CA PRO A 60 9.64 1.06 0.54
C PRO A 60 10.43 0.15 1.48
N MET A 61 9.74 -0.55 2.39
CA MET A 61 10.30 -1.61 3.22
C MET A 61 11.13 -2.62 2.41
N ARG A 62 10.67 -2.98 1.20
CA ARG A 62 11.38 -3.94 0.33
C ARG A 62 12.75 -3.39 -0.10
N VAL A 63 12.78 -2.11 -0.49
CA VAL A 63 14.03 -1.43 -0.86
C VAL A 63 14.97 -1.35 0.35
N MET A 64 14.45 -0.91 1.52
CA MET A 64 15.26 -0.84 2.75
C MET A 64 15.85 -2.18 3.14
N LEU A 65 15.03 -3.25 3.10
CA LEU A 65 15.46 -4.60 3.49
C LEU A 65 16.46 -5.20 2.49
N THR A 66 16.24 -4.98 1.19
CA THR A 66 17.13 -5.50 0.15
C THR A 66 18.49 -4.79 0.20
N ASN A 67 18.50 -3.45 0.29
CA ASN A 67 19.74 -2.66 0.36
C ASN A 67 20.53 -2.94 1.65
N GLU A 68 19.86 -3.35 2.74
CA GLU A 68 20.55 -3.74 3.97
C GLU A 68 21.20 -5.13 3.86
N LYS A 69 20.52 -6.07 3.19
CA LYS A 69 21.02 -7.44 2.99
C LYS A 69 22.08 -7.53 1.91
N ASP A 70 21.97 -6.68 0.91
CA ASP A 70 22.90 -6.62 -0.22
C ASP A 70 23.36 -5.16 -0.43
N PRO A 71 24.55 -4.80 0.08
CA PRO A 71 25.11 -3.46 -0.11
C PRO A 71 25.39 -3.09 -1.57
N ALA A 72 25.44 -4.07 -2.49
CA ALA A 72 25.58 -3.82 -3.93
C ALA A 72 24.23 -3.57 -4.61
N SER A 73 23.11 -3.70 -3.90
CA SER A 73 21.78 -3.40 -4.41
C SER A 73 21.66 -1.92 -4.78
N ASP A 74 21.16 -1.67 -5.98
CA ASP A 74 20.86 -0.33 -6.50
C ASP A 74 19.35 -0.04 -6.56
N LEU A 75 18.53 -0.76 -5.74
CA LEU A 75 17.09 -0.53 -5.68
C LEU A 75 16.78 0.86 -5.11
N VAL A 76 15.83 1.54 -5.77
CA VAL A 76 15.38 2.89 -5.42
C VAL A 76 13.87 3.03 -5.62
N CYS A 77 13.19 3.73 -4.70
CA CYS A 77 11.82 4.19 -4.83
C CYS A 77 11.78 5.50 -5.63
N PHE A 78 10.83 5.66 -6.57
CA PHE A 78 10.79 6.85 -7.43
C PHE A 78 9.40 7.46 -7.69
N CYS A 79 8.34 6.87 -7.13
CA CYS A 79 6.96 7.39 -7.27
C CYS A 79 6.11 6.86 -6.13
N GLU A 80 5.68 7.69 -5.18
CA GLU A 80 4.77 7.27 -4.12
C GLU A 80 3.32 7.32 -4.60
N VAL A 81 2.52 6.35 -4.16
CA VAL A 81 1.08 6.27 -4.43
C VAL A 81 0.27 6.13 -3.14
N VAL A 82 0.70 5.28 -2.20
CA VAL A 82 0.04 5.11 -0.91
C VAL A 82 0.92 5.73 0.17
N THR A 83 0.45 6.86 0.71
CA THR A 83 1.21 7.74 1.62
C THR A 83 0.85 7.54 3.10
N ARG A 84 -0.17 6.70 3.40
CA ARG A 84 -0.56 6.34 4.77
C ARG A 84 -0.86 4.86 4.88
N ASP A 85 -0.74 4.35 6.09
CA ASP A 85 -1.00 2.94 6.41
C ASP A 85 -2.48 2.58 6.16
N PRO A 86 -2.81 1.63 5.26
CA PRO A 86 -4.18 1.29 4.88
C PRO A 86 -4.86 0.29 5.82
N PHE A 87 -4.24 -0.10 6.92
CA PHE A 87 -4.76 -1.11 7.84
C PHE A 87 -5.65 -0.52 8.93
N PHE A 88 -6.45 -1.40 9.52
CA PHE A 88 -7.39 -1.09 10.59
C PHE A 88 -7.27 -2.10 11.72
N LEU A 89 -7.64 -1.69 12.92
CA LEU A 89 -7.98 -2.58 14.02
C LEU A 89 -9.51 -2.57 14.19
N LEU A 90 -10.11 -3.74 14.12
CA LEU A 90 -11.53 -3.93 14.38
C LEU A 90 -11.73 -4.79 15.63
N GLY A 91 -12.69 -4.40 16.48
CA GLY A 91 -13.13 -5.22 17.59
C GLY A 91 -14.52 -5.82 17.33
N GLY A 92 -14.84 -6.94 17.95
CA GLY A 92 -16.15 -7.57 17.89
C GLY A 92 -17.27 -6.76 18.58
N THR A 93 -16.89 -5.76 19.40
CA THR A 93 -17.82 -4.84 20.06
C THR A 93 -17.36 -3.40 19.84
N PRO A 94 -18.28 -2.39 19.92
CA PRO A 94 -17.90 -0.99 19.85
C PRO A 94 -16.88 -0.60 20.94
N CYS A 95 -15.94 0.29 20.62
CA CYS A 95 -15.01 0.88 21.58
C CYS A 95 -14.99 2.40 21.39
N ALA A 96 -15.79 3.10 22.15
CA ALA A 96 -15.75 4.55 22.21
C ALA A 96 -14.40 5.00 22.82
N HIS A 97 -13.78 6.03 22.21
CA HIS A 97 -12.50 6.58 22.69
C HIS A 97 -11.37 5.54 22.77
N PHE A 98 -11.21 4.75 21.71
CA PHE A 98 -10.15 3.75 21.63
C PHE A 98 -8.77 4.32 21.96
N LYS A 99 -8.03 3.57 22.77
CA LYS A 99 -6.60 3.76 23.08
C LYS A 99 -5.88 2.44 22.86
N LEU A 100 -4.63 2.48 22.44
CA LEU A 100 -3.81 1.29 22.23
C LEU A 100 -3.74 0.38 23.47
N ALA A 101 -3.84 0.95 24.67
CA ALA A 101 -3.93 0.16 25.90
C ALA A 101 -5.13 -0.80 25.96
N HIS A 102 -6.20 -0.54 25.21
CA HIS A 102 -7.35 -1.45 25.11
C HIS A 102 -7.03 -2.76 24.38
N LEU A 103 -5.89 -2.87 23.71
CA LEU A 103 -5.42 -4.11 23.12
C LEU A 103 -4.82 -5.06 24.15
N MET A 104 -4.34 -4.52 25.27
CA MET A 104 -3.66 -5.34 26.30
C MET A 104 -4.65 -6.26 27.00
N GLY A 105 -4.25 -7.54 27.16
CA GLY A 105 -5.12 -8.59 27.74
C GLY A 105 -6.21 -9.11 26.78
N ARG A 106 -6.21 -8.69 25.50
CA ARG A 106 -7.09 -9.21 24.46
C ARG A 106 -6.31 -10.03 23.45
N ARG A 107 -6.98 -11.04 22.88
CA ARG A 107 -6.45 -11.81 21.75
C ARG A 107 -6.59 -11.01 20.47
N VAL A 108 -5.46 -10.62 19.89
CA VAL A 108 -5.40 -9.78 18.70
C VAL A 108 -4.82 -10.57 17.53
N ALA A 109 -5.64 -10.85 16.51
CA ALA A 109 -5.13 -11.44 15.29
C ALA A 109 -4.49 -10.36 14.42
N ILE A 110 -3.22 -10.53 14.09
CA ILE A 110 -2.47 -9.60 13.24
C ILE A 110 -2.26 -10.19 11.85
N VAL A 111 -2.01 -9.30 10.90
CA VAL A 111 -1.69 -9.66 9.51
C VAL A 111 -0.41 -10.48 9.47
N SER A 112 -0.44 -11.58 8.72
CA SER A 112 0.69 -12.49 8.54
C SER A 112 1.24 -12.46 7.11
N GLU A 113 0.48 -11.96 6.14
CA GLU A 113 0.85 -11.93 4.72
C GLU A 113 1.98 -10.94 4.42
N VAL A 114 2.06 -9.85 5.20
CA VAL A 114 3.10 -8.81 5.07
C VAL A 114 3.53 -8.33 6.45
N PRO A 115 4.82 -8.03 6.69
CA PRO A 115 5.31 -7.67 8.03
C PRO A 115 5.00 -6.24 8.44
N THR A 116 4.88 -5.31 7.48
CA THR A 116 4.81 -3.86 7.73
C THR A 116 3.74 -3.44 8.73
N PRO A 117 2.46 -3.92 8.66
CA PRO A 117 1.42 -3.47 9.60
C PRO A 117 1.72 -3.83 11.05
N TRP A 118 2.36 -4.99 11.28
CA TRP A 118 2.80 -5.36 12.62
C TRP A 118 3.98 -4.50 13.09
N MET A 119 4.96 -4.21 12.22
CA MET A 119 6.08 -3.33 12.58
C MET A 119 5.58 -1.93 12.99
N CYS A 120 4.63 -1.37 12.22
CA CYS A 120 4.03 -0.09 12.54
C CYS A 120 3.20 -0.12 13.84
N LEU A 121 2.43 -1.18 14.06
CA LEU A 121 1.64 -1.30 15.31
C LEU A 121 2.54 -1.47 16.53
N GLN A 122 3.66 -2.19 16.43
CA GLN A 122 4.65 -2.28 17.51
C GLN A 122 5.20 -0.90 17.89
N GLU A 123 5.54 -0.09 16.90
CA GLU A 123 6.03 1.26 17.13
C GLU A 123 4.97 2.14 17.82
N ASP A 124 3.71 2.08 17.37
CA ASP A 124 2.61 2.79 18.04
C ASP A 124 2.44 2.35 19.49
N LEU A 125 2.53 1.05 19.78
CA LEU A 125 2.46 0.52 21.15
C LEU A 125 3.60 1.07 22.01
N ARG A 126 4.84 1.06 21.53
CA ARG A 126 6.00 1.59 22.26
C ARG A 126 5.87 3.09 22.51
N GLN A 127 5.42 3.87 21.50
CA GLN A 127 5.18 5.30 21.67
C GLN A 127 4.06 5.60 22.70
N ALA A 128 3.12 4.67 22.86
CA ALA A 128 2.11 4.74 23.93
C ALA A 128 2.59 4.20 25.29
N GLY A 129 3.87 3.84 25.43
CA GLY A 129 4.43 3.29 26.67
C GLY A 129 4.04 1.82 26.93
N LEU A 130 3.60 1.11 25.91
CA LEU A 130 3.16 -0.29 25.99
C LEU A 130 4.23 -1.22 25.42
N ASP A 131 4.39 -2.38 26.04
CA ASP A 131 5.30 -3.41 25.56
C ASP A 131 4.61 -4.34 24.54
N PRO A 132 4.99 -4.32 23.23
CA PRO A 132 4.40 -5.16 22.22
C PRO A 132 4.54 -6.67 22.49
N ALA A 133 5.56 -7.08 23.26
CA ALA A 133 5.77 -8.49 23.61
C ALA A 133 4.69 -9.04 24.55
N LYS A 134 3.97 -8.14 25.25
CA LYS A 134 2.85 -8.51 26.14
C LYS A 134 1.50 -8.62 25.43
N LEU A 135 1.45 -8.29 24.13
CA LEU A 135 0.20 -8.45 23.36
C LEU A 135 -0.03 -9.96 23.08
N ASP A 136 -1.23 -10.45 23.41
CA ASP A 136 -1.64 -11.81 23.06
C ASP A 136 -1.98 -11.88 21.56
N ARG A 137 -0.99 -12.26 20.75
CA ARG A 137 -1.08 -12.24 19.28
C ARG A 137 -1.45 -13.57 18.70
N VAL A 138 -2.46 -13.58 17.85
CA VAL A 138 -2.75 -14.70 16.94
C VAL A 138 -2.08 -14.43 15.60
N THR A 139 -1.20 -15.33 15.17
CA THR A 139 -0.38 -15.22 13.95
C THR A 139 -0.52 -16.46 13.05
N GLY A 140 0.08 -16.40 11.84
CA GLY A 140 0.14 -17.55 10.92
C GLY A 140 -1.20 -17.87 10.24
N ARG A 141 -2.15 -16.95 10.25
CA ARG A 141 -3.45 -17.08 9.59
C ARG A 141 -3.63 -16.00 8.54
N SER A 142 -4.36 -16.32 7.48
CA SER A 142 -4.74 -15.33 6.47
C SER A 142 -5.79 -14.34 6.99
N MET A 143 -5.91 -13.18 6.35
CA MET A 143 -6.92 -12.18 6.72
C MET A 143 -8.36 -12.72 6.66
N PRO A 144 -8.80 -13.52 5.66
CA PRO A 144 -10.10 -14.19 5.71
C PRO A 144 -10.28 -15.09 6.93
N GLN A 145 -9.25 -15.85 7.31
CA GLN A 145 -9.29 -16.71 8.51
C GLN A 145 -9.39 -15.86 9.78
N ASN A 146 -8.65 -14.76 9.86
CA ASN A 146 -8.71 -13.82 10.98
C ASN A 146 -10.10 -13.15 11.09
N ALA A 147 -10.70 -12.74 9.99
CA ALA A 147 -12.06 -12.21 9.96
C ALA A 147 -13.09 -13.25 10.46
N ALA A 148 -12.93 -14.51 10.06
CA ALA A 148 -13.78 -15.60 10.54
C ALA A 148 -13.65 -15.86 12.06
N LEU A 149 -12.44 -15.70 12.63
CA LEU A 149 -12.23 -15.78 14.07
C LEU A 149 -12.99 -14.69 14.83
N LEU A 150 -12.96 -13.43 14.33
CA LEU A 150 -13.71 -12.34 14.95
C LEU A 150 -15.22 -12.58 14.91
N ARG A 151 -15.76 -13.04 13.76
CA ARG A 151 -17.19 -13.38 13.62
C ARG A 151 -17.67 -14.41 14.63
N ARG A 152 -16.83 -15.39 14.97
CA ARG A 152 -17.18 -16.43 15.96
C ARG A 152 -16.93 -16.02 17.40
N GLY A 153 -16.29 -14.86 17.63
CA GLY A 153 -15.89 -14.44 18.97
C GLY A 153 -14.68 -15.21 19.52
N ASP A 154 -13.93 -15.91 18.67
CA ASP A 154 -12.71 -16.64 19.06
C ASP A 154 -11.54 -15.70 19.37
N ILE A 155 -11.61 -14.46 18.89
CA ILE A 155 -10.68 -13.34 19.17
C ILE A 155 -11.50 -12.06 19.40
N GLU A 156 -10.92 -11.11 20.12
CA GLU A 156 -11.59 -9.84 20.42
C GLU A 156 -11.25 -8.74 19.41
N VAL A 157 -10.06 -8.80 18.81
CA VAL A 157 -9.58 -7.76 17.89
C VAL A 157 -8.86 -8.38 16.69
N VAL A 158 -9.02 -7.74 15.53
CA VAL A 158 -8.34 -8.15 14.30
C VAL A 158 -7.71 -6.96 13.59
N GLN A 159 -6.51 -7.17 13.03
CA GLN A 159 -5.87 -6.23 12.11
C GLN A 159 -6.14 -6.66 10.67
N LEU A 160 -6.77 -5.80 9.86
CA LEU A 160 -7.16 -6.08 8.48
C LEU A 160 -7.02 -4.84 7.59
N PHE A 161 -7.11 -5.04 6.27
CA PHE A 161 -7.34 -4.01 5.28
C PHE A 161 -8.64 -4.27 4.49
N GLN A 162 -9.00 -3.35 3.58
CA GLN A 162 -10.16 -3.50 2.67
C GLN A 162 -9.92 -4.59 1.61
N PRO A 163 -10.94 -5.40 1.27
CA PRO A 163 -12.36 -5.23 1.56
C PRO A 163 -12.86 -5.91 2.85
N PHE A 164 -11.99 -6.64 3.59
CA PHE A 164 -12.37 -7.40 4.78
C PHE A 164 -12.96 -6.52 5.89
N VAL A 165 -12.56 -5.25 5.95
CA VAL A 165 -13.11 -4.28 6.90
C VAL A 165 -14.59 -4.02 6.59
N GLU A 166 -14.92 -3.65 5.34
CA GLU A 166 -16.33 -3.43 4.96
C GLU A 166 -17.18 -4.69 5.11
N GLU A 167 -16.61 -5.84 4.82
CA GLU A 167 -17.29 -7.13 5.01
C GLU A 167 -17.72 -7.34 6.46
N LEU A 168 -16.83 -7.13 7.42
CA LEU A 168 -17.14 -7.25 8.84
C LEU A 168 -18.12 -6.17 9.34
N LEU A 169 -18.07 -4.95 8.76
CA LEU A 169 -19.02 -3.88 9.09
C LEU A 169 -20.43 -4.20 8.55
N GLU A 170 -20.54 -4.68 7.31
CA GLU A 170 -21.80 -5.08 6.68
C GLU A 170 -22.47 -6.24 7.44
N ASP A 171 -21.67 -7.19 7.92
CA ASP A 171 -22.15 -8.33 8.72
C ASP A 171 -22.53 -7.94 10.16
N GLY A 172 -22.20 -6.71 10.59
CA GLY A 172 -22.35 -6.29 11.99
C GLY A 172 -21.43 -7.03 12.97
N ALA A 173 -20.42 -7.76 12.44
CA ALA A 173 -19.50 -8.57 13.20
C ALA A 173 -18.24 -7.83 13.64
N GLY A 174 -18.01 -6.63 13.14
CA GLY A 174 -16.82 -5.81 13.45
C GLY A 174 -17.15 -4.34 13.61
N HIS A 175 -16.38 -3.67 14.45
CA HIS A 175 -16.44 -2.23 14.69
C HIS A 175 -15.02 -1.65 14.54
N ILE A 176 -14.84 -0.61 13.73
CA ILE A 176 -13.54 0.04 13.60
C ILE A 176 -13.17 0.70 14.93
N TRP A 177 -12.07 0.25 15.51
CA TRP A 177 -11.49 0.85 16.71
C TRP A 177 -10.40 1.86 16.33
N TYR A 178 -9.62 1.54 15.31
CA TYR A 178 -8.49 2.35 14.88
C TYR A 178 -8.25 2.21 13.37
N ALA A 179 -8.07 3.33 12.69
CA ALA A 179 -7.55 3.37 11.33
C ALA A 179 -6.07 3.80 11.40
N ALA A 180 -5.16 2.95 10.98
CA ALA A 180 -3.72 3.20 11.08
C ALA A 180 -3.27 4.44 10.27
N ALA A 181 -4.05 4.86 9.28
CA ALA A 181 -3.86 6.13 8.57
C ALA A 181 -3.84 7.36 9.50
N ALA A 182 -4.46 7.29 10.69
CA ALA A 182 -4.45 8.36 11.70
C ALA A 182 -3.05 8.65 12.25
N ARG A 183 -2.10 7.71 12.11
CA ARG A 183 -0.67 7.92 12.43
C ARG A 183 -0.06 9.06 11.63
N GLY A 184 -0.65 9.43 10.48
CA GLY A 184 -0.14 10.42 9.54
C GLY A 184 0.71 9.79 8.44
N ALA A 185 1.48 10.62 7.75
CA ALA A 185 2.31 10.19 6.63
C ALA A 185 3.22 9.03 7.04
N THR A 186 3.10 7.92 6.29
CA THR A 186 3.89 6.70 6.44
C THR A 186 4.00 6.12 5.04
N SER A 187 5.15 6.26 4.39
CA SER A 187 5.31 5.81 3.00
C SER A 187 5.01 4.32 2.88
N TYR A 188 3.89 3.99 2.24
CA TYR A 188 3.36 2.63 2.28
C TYR A 188 3.49 1.88 0.97
N THR A 189 3.31 2.58 -0.18
CA THR A 189 3.50 1.97 -1.50
C THR A 189 4.04 2.98 -2.50
N CYS A 190 5.06 2.54 -3.21
CA CYS A 190 5.70 3.30 -4.29
C CYS A 190 6.00 2.38 -5.49
N LEU A 191 6.34 2.97 -6.62
CA LEU A 191 7.12 2.30 -7.65
C LEU A 191 8.58 2.25 -7.21
N TYR A 192 9.24 1.11 -7.47
CA TYR A 192 10.66 0.94 -7.23
C TYR A 192 11.31 0.12 -8.35
N ALA A 193 12.56 0.41 -8.64
CA ALA A 193 13.34 -0.24 -9.68
C ALA A 193 14.83 -0.23 -9.31
N ARG A 194 15.67 -0.91 -10.08
CA ARG A 194 17.11 -0.69 -10.03
C ARG A 194 17.45 0.68 -10.62
N ARG A 195 18.37 1.44 -10.02
CA ARG A 195 18.83 2.73 -10.58
C ARG A 195 19.36 2.59 -12.00
N SER A 196 20.13 1.52 -12.26
CA SER A 196 20.61 1.17 -13.59
C SER A 196 19.45 1.03 -14.57
N ARG A 197 18.39 0.32 -14.17
CA ARG A 197 17.21 0.10 -15.00
C ARG A 197 16.40 1.39 -15.19
N LEU A 198 16.28 2.20 -14.15
CA LEU A 198 15.63 3.51 -14.21
C LEU A 198 16.35 4.44 -15.21
N ALA A 199 17.67 4.41 -15.23
CA ALA A 199 18.47 5.18 -16.19
C ALA A 199 18.29 4.66 -17.64
N GLU A 200 18.34 3.34 -17.85
CA GLU A 200 18.13 2.72 -19.18
C GLU A 200 16.72 2.97 -19.73
N ARG A 201 15.72 2.99 -18.86
CA ARG A 201 14.30 3.14 -19.21
C ARG A 201 13.74 4.50 -18.82
N HIS A 202 14.60 5.51 -18.69
CA HIS A 202 14.26 6.82 -18.14
C HIS A 202 13.00 7.44 -18.75
N ASP A 203 12.87 7.47 -20.08
CA ASP A 203 11.70 8.06 -20.74
C ASP A 203 10.41 7.23 -20.46
N ALA A 204 10.49 5.91 -20.48
CA ALA A 204 9.35 5.05 -20.15
C ALA A 204 8.93 5.21 -18.68
N CYS A 205 9.88 5.27 -17.75
CA CYS A 205 9.60 5.49 -16.32
C CYS A 205 9.02 6.89 -16.06
N HIS A 206 9.53 7.93 -16.72
CA HIS A 206 8.97 9.28 -16.67
C HIS A 206 7.51 9.29 -17.11
N ARG A 207 7.18 8.68 -18.25
CA ARG A 207 5.80 8.56 -18.74
C ARG A 207 4.91 7.72 -17.82
N MET A 208 5.44 6.69 -17.16
CA MET A 208 4.72 5.93 -16.15
C MET A 208 4.37 6.78 -14.93
N VAL A 209 5.31 7.58 -14.42
CA VAL A 209 5.05 8.51 -13.31
C VAL A 209 4.01 9.54 -13.71
N ARG A 210 4.09 10.06 -14.95
CA ARG A 210 3.12 11.00 -15.51
C ARG A 210 1.71 10.39 -15.58
N ALA A 211 1.58 9.16 -16.08
CA ALA A 211 0.31 8.42 -16.10
C ALA A 211 -0.27 8.23 -14.70
N LEU A 212 0.57 7.82 -13.73
CA LEU A 212 0.13 7.66 -12.33
C LEU A 212 -0.27 8.98 -11.67
N TYR A 213 0.43 10.07 -11.92
CA TYR A 213 0.05 11.38 -11.38
C TYR A 213 -1.32 11.85 -11.94
N ARG A 214 -1.54 11.69 -13.24
CA ARG A 214 -2.84 11.95 -13.87
C ARG A 214 -3.94 11.07 -13.24
N THR A 215 -3.61 9.81 -12.97
CA THR A 215 -4.53 8.85 -12.33
C THR A 215 -4.80 9.21 -10.86
N LEU A 216 -3.80 9.60 -10.08
CA LEU A 216 -4.01 10.08 -8.71
C LEU A 216 -4.97 11.28 -8.67
N ARG A 217 -4.78 12.25 -9.56
CA ARG A 217 -5.68 13.41 -9.70
C ARG A 217 -7.10 12.97 -10.06
N TRP A 218 -7.25 11.98 -10.95
CA TRP A 218 -8.56 11.40 -11.29
C TRP A 218 -9.18 10.70 -10.08
N VAL A 219 -8.45 9.86 -9.34
CA VAL A 219 -8.94 9.18 -8.13
C VAL A 219 -9.46 10.18 -7.10
N HIS A 220 -8.76 11.30 -6.90
CA HIS A 220 -9.20 12.34 -5.97
C HIS A 220 -10.46 13.07 -6.43
N ALA A 221 -10.65 13.26 -7.74
CA ALA A 221 -11.79 13.94 -8.32
C ALA A 221 -13.04 13.05 -8.50
N THR A 222 -12.89 11.71 -8.38
CA THR A 222 -13.90 10.73 -8.76
C THR A 222 -14.49 10.06 -7.52
N THR A 223 -15.76 9.63 -7.57
CA THR A 223 -16.41 8.88 -6.47
C THR A 223 -15.87 7.46 -6.33
N GLY A 224 -15.96 6.87 -5.13
CA GLY A 224 -15.59 5.47 -4.93
C GLY A 224 -16.39 4.49 -5.79
N ALA A 225 -17.66 4.83 -6.12
CA ALA A 225 -18.49 4.02 -7.03
C ALA A 225 -17.93 4.00 -8.45
N GLU A 226 -17.48 5.14 -8.96
CA GLU A 226 -16.87 5.25 -10.30
C GLU A 226 -15.49 4.57 -10.34
N ILE A 227 -14.68 4.72 -9.28
CA ILE A 227 -13.40 4.01 -9.16
C ILE A 227 -13.66 2.50 -9.12
N ALA A 228 -14.64 2.04 -8.31
CA ALA A 228 -15.02 0.63 -8.23
C ALA A 228 -15.47 0.08 -9.59
N ALA A 229 -16.22 0.87 -10.37
CA ALA A 229 -16.61 0.47 -11.73
C ALA A 229 -15.40 0.28 -12.66
N ALA A 230 -14.42 1.18 -12.58
CA ALA A 230 -13.21 1.11 -13.41
C ALA A 230 -12.34 -0.11 -13.09
N ILE A 231 -12.18 -0.45 -11.80
CA ILE A 231 -11.25 -1.51 -11.36
C ILE A 231 -11.92 -2.84 -11.02
N ALA A 232 -13.23 -3.01 -11.27
CA ALA A 232 -14.01 -4.21 -10.89
C ALA A 232 -13.40 -5.52 -11.39
N SER A 233 -12.82 -5.53 -12.59
CA SER A 233 -12.19 -6.71 -13.18
C SER A 233 -10.98 -7.23 -12.39
N TYR A 234 -10.36 -6.39 -11.58
CA TYR A 234 -9.26 -6.79 -10.68
C TYR A 234 -9.75 -7.38 -9.36
N PHE A 235 -11.05 -7.22 -9.04
CA PHE A 235 -11.69 -7.68 -7.79
C PHE A 235 -13.00 -8.42 -8.08
N PRO A 236 -12.98 -9.51 -8.87
CA PRO A 236 -14.20 -10.19 -9.33
C PRO A 236 -15.05 -10.76 -8.19
N ASP A 237 -14.41 -11.14 -7.08
CA ASP A 237 -15.08 -11.75 -5.92
C ASP A 237 -15.60 -10.70 -4.90
N VAL A 238 -15.37 -9.40 -5.14
CA VAL A 238 -15.80 -8.33 -4.23
C VAL A 238 -17.07 -7.67 -4.79
N PRO A 239 -18.20 -7.69 -4.07
CA PRO A 239 -19.39 -6.97 -4.48
C PRO A 239 -19.09 -5.50 -4.78
N ARG A 240 -19.61 -4.98 -5.91
CA ARG A 240 -19.29 -3.62 -6.37
C ARG A 240 -19.57 -2.56 -5.31
N GLN A 241 -20.68 -2.68 -4.57
CA GLN A 241 -21.01 -1.73 -3.52
C GLN A 241 -19.99 -1.77 -2.36
N ARG A 242 -19.56 -2.97 -1.96
CA ARG A 242 -18.50 -3.14 -0.94
C ARG A 242 -17.17 -2.53 -1.41
N LEU A 243 -16.81 -2.75 -2.67
CA LEU A 243 -15.62 -2.13 -3.26
C LEU A 243 -15.72 -0.60 -3.24
N ALA A 244 -16.89 -0.05 -3.60
CA ALA A 244 -17.14 1.39 -3.58
C ALA A 244 -17.02 1.97 -2.16
N ASN A 245 -17.61 1.32 -1.16
CA ASN A 245 -17.54 1.73 0.25
C ASN A 245 -16.09 1.71 0.75
N ALA A 246 -15.33 0.67 0.42
CA ALA A 246 -13.92 0.52 0.75
C ALA A 246 -13.07 1.68 0.17
N LEU A 247 -13.32 2.03 -1.10
CA LEU A 247 -12.62 3.12 -1.79
C LEU A 247 -12.97 4.48 -1.19
N GLU A 248 -14.25 4.75 -0.89
CA GLU A 248 -14.65 5.99 -0.21
C GLU A 248 -14.00 6.14 1.16
N ARG A 249 -13.94 5.05 1.95
CA ARG A 249 -13.26 5.08 3.25
C ARG A 249 -11.78 5.38 3.11
N TYR A 250 -11.10 4.79 2.13
CA TYR A 250 -9.69 5.08 1.86
C TYR A 250 -9.46 6.52 1.39
N LYS A 251 -10.37 7.08 0.56
CA LYS A 251 -10.35 8.50 0.19
C LYS A 251 -10.50 9.40 1.40
N ALA A 252 -11.49 9.13 2.26
CA ALA A 252 -11.74 9.91 3.48
C ALA A 252 -10.54 9.89 4.45
N LEU A 253 -9.79 8.78 4.50
CA LEU A 253 -8.58 8.64 5.30
C LEU A 253 -7.35 9.29 4.64
N GLY A 254 -7.44 9.68 3.37
CA GLY A 254 -6.35 10.28 2.62
C GLY A 254 -5.15 9.35 2.48
N ILE A 255 -5.39 8.06 2.20
CA ILE A 255 -4.29 7.08 2.08
C ILE A 255 -3.47 7.27 0.80
N TRP A 256 -4.05 7.86 -0.26
CA TRP A 256 -3.36 8.11 -1.52
C TRP A 256 -2.75 9.50 -1.56
N GLY A 257 -1.52 9.58 -2.09
CA GLY A 257 -0.82 10.84 -2.32
C GLY A 257 -1.60 11.75 -3.28
N ARG A 258 -1.39 13.05 -3.16
CA ARG A 258 -1.93 14.04 -4.11
C ARG A 258 -1.01 14.28 -5.28
N ASP A 259 0.24 13.89 -5.12
CA ASP A 259 1.32 13.93 -6.10
C ASP A 259 2.20 12.68 -5.94
N PRO A 260 3.12 12.41 -6.86
CA PRO A 260 3.97 11.22 -6.84
C PRO A 260 5.23 11.32 -5.97
N ILE A 261 5.42 12.41 -5.22
CA ILE A 261 6.59 12.59 -4.33
C ILE A 261 6.54 11.58 -3.19
N LEU A 262 7.65 10.92 -2.93
CA LEU A 262 7.86 10.13 -1.73
C LEU A 262 8.51 11.04 -0.66
N PRO A 263 7.74 11.53 0.35
CA PRO A 263 8.24 12.51 1.30
C PRO A 263 9.17 11.87 2.33
N GLN A 264 10.24 12.56 2.68
CA GLN A 264 11.23 12.09 3.67
C GLN A 264 10.57 11.75 5.02
N ALA A 265 9.64 12.58 5.49
CA ALA A 265 8.97 12.35 6.77
C ALA A 265 8.20 11.01 6.81
N GLY A 266 7.52 10.64 5.72
CA GLY A 266 6.82 9.36 5.60
C GLY A 266 7.78 8.16 5.53
N TYR A 267 8.88 8.32 4.79
CA TYR A 267 9.93 7.32 4.69
C TYR A 267 10.60 7.06 6.04
N GLU A 268 11.03 8.11 6.75
CA GLU A 268 11.71 7.98 8.03
C GLU A 268 10.78 7.42 9.12
N ARG A 269 9.49 7.74 9.09
CA ARG A 269 8.52 7.11 10.00
C ARG A 269 8.42 5.60 9.75
N LEU A 270 8.31 5.17 8.48
CA LEU A 270 8.33 3.75 8.16
C LEU A 270 9.63 3.10 8.60
N ARG A 271 10.77 3.72 8.29
CA ARG A 271 12.10 3.23 8.68
C ARG A 271 12.24 3.05 10.19
N ALA A 272 11.76 4.01 10.98
CA ALA A 272 11.73 3.93 12.44
C ALA A 272 10.89 2.74 12.91
N SER A 273 9.70 2.53 12.35
CA SER A 273 8.83 1.39 12.66
C SER A 273 9.50 0.04 12.37
N LEU A 274 10.16 -0.07 11.20
CA LEU A 274 10.85 -1.30 10.80
C LEU A 274 12.05 -1.61 11.71
N ARG A 275 12.81 -0.58 12.11
CA ARG A 275 13.93 -0.70 13.06
C ARG A 275 13.44 -1.09 14.45
N SER A 276 12.45 -0.38 14.96
CA SER A 276 11.83 -0.64 16.24
C SER A 276 11.24 -2.06 16.33
N GLY A 277 10.67 -2.55 15.22
CA GLY A 277 10.15 -3.91 15.11
C GLY A 277 11.21 -5.00 14.86
N GLY A 278 12.46 -4.62 14.65
CA GLY A 278 13.57 -5.57 14.42
C GLY A 278 13.58 -6.20 13.02
N LEU A 279 12.88 -5.60 12.05
CA LEU A 279 12.88 -6.12 10.66
C LEU A 279 14.15 -5.70 9.91
N ILE A 280 14.68 -4.53 10.23
CA ILE A 280 15.95 -3.99 9.73
C ILE A 280 16.77 -3.46 10.92
N GLU A 281 18.08 -3.46 10.80
CA GLU A 281 18.98 -2.89 11.82
C GLU A 281 19.14 -1.39 11.63
N ARG A 282 19.49 -0.96 10.44
CA ARG A 282 19.76 0.44 10.08
C ARG A 282 18.75 0.96 9.05
N GLY A 283 18.51 0.18 8.00
CA GLY A 283 17.80 0.58 6.81
C GLY A 283 18.57 1.63 5.99
N ALA A 284 18.42 1.61 4.69
CA ALA A 284 19.03 2.62 3.83
C ALA A 284 18.56 4.04 4.21
N PRO A 285 19.43 5.06 4.24
CA PRO A 285 19.01 6.44 4.42
C PRO A 285 18.16 6.90 3.22
N TYR A 286 17.35 7.93 3.45
CA TYR A 286 16.41 8.45 2.45
C TYR A 286 17.07 8.72 1.09
N ASP A 287 18.15 9.49 1.08
CA ASP A 287 18.84 9.90 -0.15
C ASP A 287 19.47 8.74 -0.94
N ALA A 288 19.73 7.61 -0.28
CA ALA A 288 20.23 6.41 -0.93
C ALA A 288 19.10 5.55 -1.53
N ALA A 289 17.90 5.61 -0.97
CA ALA A 289 16.77 4.72 -1.29
C ALA A 289 15.62 5.39 -2.05
N VAL A 290 15.65 6.71 -2.22
CA VAL A 290 14.59 7.49 -2.87
C VAL A 290 15.17 8.39 -3.94
N ASP A 291 14.50 8.46 -5.08
CA ASP A 291 14.80 9.35 -6.19
C ASP A 291 13.50 10.00 -6.67
N ASN A 292 13.25 11.23 -6.28
CA ASN A 292 12.06 11.98 -6.67
C ASN A 292 12.22 12.76 -7.99
N ALA A 293 13.35 12.69 -8.70
CA ALA A 293 13.60 13.53 -9.85
C ALA A 293 12.53 13.42 -10.94
N LEU A 294 12.03 12.19 -11.21
CA LEU A 294 10.91 11.98 -12.14
C LEU A 294 9.59 12.55 -11.62
N ALA A 295 9.32 12.40 -10.33
CA ALA A 295 8.11 12.93 -9.69
C ALA A 295 8.08 14.46 -9.72
N GLU A 296 9.19 15.12 -9.36
CA GLU A 296 9.34 16.57 -9.39
C GLU A 296 9.17 17.13 -10.82
N ARG A 297 9.79 16.46 -11.79
CA ARG A 297 9.65 16.83 -13.20
C ARG A 297 8.19 16.75 -13.66
N VAL A 298 7.52 15.64 -13.40
CA VAL A 298 6.11 15.45 -13.80
C VAL A 298 5.18 16.47 -13.14
N ILE A 299 5.43 16.83 -11.88
CA ILE A 299 4.66 17.87 -11.19
C ILE A 299 4.87 19.22 -11.91
N SER A 300 6.10 19.56 -12.28
CA SER A 300 6.39 20.81 -13.00
C SER A 300 5.77 20.87 -14.39
N GLU A 301 5.52 19.74 -15.03
CA GLU A 301 4.83 19.63 -16.32
C GLU A 301 3.30 19.85 -16.20
N ASP A 302 2.73 19.74 -15.00
CA ASP A 302 1.29 19.85 -14.71
C ASP A 302 0.40 19.12 -15.72
N PRO A 303 0.54 17.80 -15.93
CA PRO A 303 -0.22 17.10 -16.96
C PRO A 303 -1.72 17.15 -16.68
N PRO A 304 -2.58 17.16 -17.72
CA PRO A 304 -4.02 17.19 -17.51
C PRO A 304 -4.51 15.95 -16.77
N VAL A 305 -5.57 16.09 -15.98
CA VAL A 305 -6.28 14.98 -15.34
C VAL A 305 -6.73 13.99 -16.42
N LEU A 306 -6.79 12.69 -16.10
CA LEU A 306 -7.37 11.71 -17.01
C LEU A 306 -8.81 12.07 -17.32
N VAL A 307 -9.15 12.07 -18.60
CA VAL A 307 -10.53 12.22 -19.05
C VAL A 307 -11.07 10.82 -19.29
N ARG A 308 -12.18 10.48 -18.63
CA ARG A 308 -12.83 9.18 -18.81
C ARG A 308 -13.23 9.01 -20.29
N PRO A 309 -12.94 7.87 -20.95
CA PRO A 309 -13.56 7.56 -22.23
C PRO A 309 -15.08 7.50 -22.03
N SER A 310 -15.82 8.27 -22.82
CA SER A 310 -17.29 8.27 -22.83
C SER A 310 -17.76 6.86 -23.20
N GLY A 311 -18.27 6.06 -22.24
CA GLY A 311 -18.83 4.74 -22.53
C GLY A 311 -18.58 3.61 -21.54
N LEU A 312 -17.88 3.83 -20.42
CA LEU A 312 -17.75 2.85 -19.33
C LEU A 312 -18.75 3.15 -18.20
N LEU A 313 -20.02 2.84 -18.40
CA LEU A 313 -21.06 2.69 -17.38
C LEU A 313 -21.52 1.22 -17.37
#